data_7a6e8b9e78004c8b07c75318ae3ba667
#
_entry.id   7a6e8b9e78004c8b07c75318ae3ba667
#
_cell.length_a   1.000
_cell.length_b   1.000
_cell.length_c   1.000
_cell.angle_alpha   90.00
_cell.angle_beta   90.00
_cell.angle_gamma   90.00
#
_symmetry.space_group_name_H-M   'P 1'
#
loop_
_entity.id
_entity.type
_entity.pdbx_description
1 polymer ?
#
loop_
_entity_poly.entity_id
_entity_poly.type
_entity_poly.pdbx_seq_one_letter_code
_entity_poly.pdbx_strand_id
1 'polypeptide(L)'
;MTTVEIGSGTKELAGKRAVVTGGTRGIGAAIVRQLLDAGAEVLATARSETSTVPEGAAVVAADVRTRAGAETLAAAAQGLFGGVDVLIHNAGGADPYPGALAIPDQTWQDALDLNFLASVRLDSLVAPGMRDRRSGTIVHISSAAVPTVAPPFLHYTTAKAALENYSRGLAAELAPFGIRVNTVSPGKTATPGGEATREQWARSSAGPGQDNTTPPLGRDGLPADIANAVLFLVSPRASWLTGSSIVIDGGEFPRG
;
A
#
# COMPACT_ATOMS: atom_id res chain seq x y z
N MET A 1 14.39 -3.78 -46.83
CA MET A 1 13.55 -3.98 -45.64
C MET A 1 14.47 -3.96 -44.44
N THR A 2 14.50 -2.86 -43.71
CA THR A 2 15.35 -2.70 -42.52
C THR A 2 14.56 -3.25 -41.33
N THR A 3 14.97 -4.39 -40.83
CA THR A 3 14.40 -4.99 -39.62
C THR A 3 14.79 -4.09 -38.45
N VAL A 4 13.84 -3.40 -37.86
CA VAL A 4 14.04 -2.70 -36.59
C VAL A 4 14.08 -3.77 -35.50
N GLU A 5 15.26 -4.12 -35.02
CA GLU A 5 15.41 -4.86 -33.77
C GLU A 5 14.86 -3.99 -32.65
N ILE A 6 13.70 -4.37 -32.11
CA ILE A 6 13.23 -3.84 -30.81
C ILE A 6 14.16 -4.46 -29.79
N GLY A 7 15.17 -3.69 -29.38
CA GLY A 7 16.09 -4.09 -28.33
C GLY A 7 15.30 -4.53 -27.10
N SER A 8 15.73 -5.63 -26.48
CA SER A 8 15.28 -6.07 -25.16
C SER A 8 15.63 -4.95 -24.15
N GLY A 9 14.71 -3.99 -23.98
CA GLY A 9 14.86 -2.88 -23.05
C GLY A 9 15.13 -3.44 -21.66
N THR A 10 16.15 -2.91 -21.00
CA THR A 10 16.41 -3.21 -19.58
C THR A 10 15.12 -2.96 -18.81
N LYS A 11 14.71 -3.92 -17.99
CA LYS A 11 13.52 -3.81 -17.15
C LYS A 11 13.64 -2.53 -16.28
N GLU A 12 12.58 -1.72 -16.20
CA GLU A 12 12.66 -0.35 -15.64
C GLU A 12 13.06 -0.28 -14.16
N LEU A 13 12.92 -1.39 -13.42
CA LEU A 13 13.33 -1.54 -12.03
C LEU A 13 14.48 -2.53 -11.83
N ALA A 14 15.23 -2.86 -12.90
CA ALA A 14 16.37 -3.78 -12.79
C ALA A 14 17.35 -3.32 -11.71
N GLY A 15 17.71 -4.24 -10.78
CA GLY A 15 18.61 -3.98 -9.67
C GLY A 15 18.02 -3.11 -8.54
N LYS A 16 16.72 -2.80 -8.56
CA LYS A 16 16.04 -2.12 -7.45
C LYS A 16 15.60 -3.14 -6.39
N ARG A 17 15.76 -2.77 -5.13
CA ARG A 17 15.44 -3.58 -3.96
C ARG A 17 14.16 -3.06 -3.34
N ALA A 18 13.11 -3.86 -3.38
CA ALA A 18 11.76 -3.46 -2.97
C ALA A 18 11.30 -4.24 -1.74
N VAL A 19 10.66 -3.53 -0.81
CA VAL A 19 9.95 -4.11 0.33
C VAL A 19 8.47 -3.82 0.21
N VAL A 20 7.61 -4.85 0.35
CA VAL A 20 6.15 -4.73 0.28
C VAL A 20 5.52 -5.31 1.53
N THR A 21 4.85 -4.49 2.33
CA THR A 21 4.10 -4.99 3.48
C THR A 21 2.76 -5.59 3.04
N GLY A 22 2.40 -6.77 3.59
CA GLY A 22 1.16 -7.46 3.21
C GLY A 22 1.16 -7.98 1.76
N GLY A 23 2.30 -8.45 1.27
CA GLY A 23 2.52 -8.86 -0.12
C GLY A 23 1.96 -10.23 -0.53
N THR A 24 1.19 -10.92 0.33
CA THR A 24 0.78 -12.33 0.12
C THR A 24 -0.54 -12.50 -0.65
N ARG A 25 -1.40 -11.50 -0.70
CA ARG A 25 -2.73 -11.57 -1.36
C ARG A 25 -3.20 -10.20 -1.85
N GLY A 26 -4.28 -10.21 -2.65
CA GLY A 26 -4.96 -9.00 -3.10
C GLY A 26 -4.02 -7.99 -3.78
N ILE A 27 -4.15 -6.72 -3.41
CA ILE A 27 -3.35 -5.62 -3.95
C ILE A 27 -1.85 -5.85 -3.73
N GLY A 28 -1.44 -6.28 -2.52
CA GLY A 28 -0.03 -6.51 -2.20
C GLY A 28 0.62 -7.57 -3.10
N ALA A 29 -0.05 -8.70 -3.34
CA ALA A 29 0.47 -9.73 -4.23
C ALA A 29 0.54 -9.25 -5.70
N ALA A 30 -0.40 -8.41 -6.14
CA ALA A 30 -0.34 -7.82 -7.48
C ALA A 30 0.84 -6.84 -7.61
N ILE A 31 1.08 -6.03 -6.58
CA ILE A 31 2.25 -5.13 -6.52
C ILE A 31 3.56 -5.95 -6.58
N VAL A 32 3.67 -7.00 -5.77
CA VAL A 32 4.87 -7.88 -5.77
C VAL A 32 5.13 -8.43 -7.16
N ARG A 33 4.11 -8.99 -7.85
CA ARG A 33 4.27 -9.52 -9.22
C ARG A 33 4.78 -8.46 -10.18
N GLN A 34 4.16 -7.28 -10.20
CA GLN A 34 4.56 -6.22 -11.13
C GLN A 34 5.97 -5.69 -10.87
N LEU A 35 6.40 -5.59 -9.61
CA LEU A 35 7.76 -5.20 -9.27
C LEU A 35 8.79 -6.25 -9.74
N LEU A 36 8.50 -7.55 -9.57
CA LEU A 36 9.32 -8.66 -10.10
C LEU A 36 9.38 -8.62 -11.62
N ASP A 37 8.23 -8.46 -12.29
CA ASP A 37 8.16 -8.38 -13.76
C ASP A 37 8.95 -7.18 -14.29
N ALA A 38 8.97 -6.07 -13.54
CA ALA A 38 9.77 -4.89 -13.83
C ALA A 38 11.27 -5.04 -13.48
N GLY A 39 11.68 -6.18 -12.90
CA GLY A 39 13.09 -6.54 -12.63
C GLY A 39 13.60 -6.18 -11.25
N ALA A 40 12.73 -5.80 -10.32
CA ALA A 40 13.13 -5.57 -8.93
C ALA A 40 13.36 -6.90 -8.18
N GLU A 41 14.23 -6.87 -7.19
CA GLU A 41 14.30 -7.86 -6.13
C GLU A 41 13.27 -7.49 -5.06
N VAL A 42 12.42 -8.43 -4.64
CA VAL A 42 11.28 -8.14 -3.78
C VAL A 42 11.30 -8.97 -2.51
N LEU A 43 11.23 -8.30 -1.36
CA LEU A 43 10.94 -8.89 -0.05
C LEU A 43 9.51 -8.50 0.35
N ALA A 44 8.65 -9.50 0.54
CA ALA A 44 7.31 -9.30 1.07
C ALA A 44 7.24 -9.69 2.55
N THR A 45 6.35 -9.05 3.32
CA THR A 45 6.05 -9.54 4.67
C THR A 45 4.65 -10.11 4.78
N ALA A 46 4.54 -11.12 5.61
CA ALA A 46 3.31 -11.78 6.03
C ALA A 46 3.29 -11.96 7.54
N ARG A 47 2.11 -12.24 8.11
CA ARG A 47 1.97 -12.54 9.54
C ARG A 47 2.41 -13.97 9.92
N SER A 48 2.47 -14.87 8.94
CA SER A 48 2.81 -16.29 9.15
C SER A 48 3.89 -16.72 8.17
N GLU A 49 4.82 -17.56 8.63
CA GLU A 49 5.86 -18.20 7.82
C GLU A 49 5.29 -19.14 6.73
N THR A 50 4.08 -19.67 6.96
CA THR A 50 3.39 -20.53 5.98
C THR A 50 2.69 -19.75 4.86
N SER A 51 2.76 -18.42 4.88
CA SER A 51 2.16 -17.60 3.84
C SER A 51 2.93 -17.73 2.53
N THR A 52 2.20 -17.91 1.43
CA THR A 52 2.78 -17.92 0.08
C THR A 52 2.85 -16.51 -0.48
N VAL A 53 3.91 -16.21 -1.21
CA VAL A 53 4.10 -14.98 -1.98
C VAL A 53 4.23 -15.33 -3.47
N PRO A 54 4.07 -14.37 -4.38
CA PRO A 54 4.38 -14.59 -5.78
C PRO A 54 5.79 -15.18 -5.98
N GLU A 55 5.90 -16.13 -6.89
CA GLU A 55 7.17 -16.78 -7.23
C GLU A 55 8.24 -15.73 -7.58
N GLY A 56 9.45 -15.92 -7.07
CA GLY A 56 10.57 -14.99 -7.23
C GLY A 56 10.70 -13.95 -6.11
N ALA A 57 9.70 -13.79 -5.23
CA ALA A 57 9.82 -12.93 -4.06
C ALA A 57 10.33 -13.70 -2.84
N ALA A 58 11.16 -13.04 -2.04
CA ALA A 58 11.45 -13.49 -0.67
C ALA A 58 10.29 -13.11 0.27
N VAL A 59 10.14 -13.86 1.37
CA VAL A 59 9.14 -13.58 2.40
C VAL A 59 9.77 -13.60 3.80
N VAL A 60 9.29 -12.70 4.66
CA VAL A 60 9.60 -12.72 6.09
C VAL A 60 8.32 -12.63 6.91
N ALA A 61 8.21 -13.46 7.94
CA ALA A 61 7.11 -13.38 8.90
C ALA A 61 7.38 -12.24 9.90
N ALA A 62 6.52 -11.21 9.86
CA ALA A 62 6.61 -10.08 10.77
C ALA A 62 5.25 -9.42 10.98
N ASP A 63 4.90 -9.13 12.21
CA ASP A 63 3.72 -8.33 12.52
C ASP A 63 4.07 -6.84 12.51
N VAL A 64 3.82 -6.20 11.38
CA VAL A 64 4.14 -4.78 11.16
C VAL A 64 3.42 -3.81 12.11
N ARG A 65 2.38 -4.27 12.84
CA ARG A 65 1.71 -3.48 13.88
C ARG A 65 2.61 -3.18 15.06
N THR A 66 3.68 -3.96 15.26
CA THR A 66 4.58 -3.82 16.39
C THR A 66 5.93 -3.24 15.97
N ARG A 67 6.61 -2.58 16.91
CA ARG A 67 7.97 -2.10 16.69
C ARG A 67 8.94 -3.26 16.38
N ALA A 68 8.82 -4.35 17.13
CA ALA A 68 9.65 -5.55 16.91
C ALA A 68 9.44 -6.16 15.52
N GLY A 69 8.20 -6.20 15.02
CA GLY A 69 7.93 -6.68 13.66
C GLY A 69 8.50 -5.77 12.58
N ALA A 70 8.44 -4.45 12.77
CA ALA A 70 9.08 -3.50 11.87
C ALA A 70 10.62 -3.66 11.87
N GLU A 71 11.23 -3.87 13.02
CA GLU A 71 12.67 -4.13 13.18
C GLU A 71 13.07 -5.46 12.50
N THR A 72 12.28 -6.52 12.68
CA THR A 72 12.48 -7.80 11.99
C THR A 72 12.48 -7.63 10.47
N LEU A 73 11.50 -6.90 9.93
CA LEU A 73 11.40 -6.66 8.48
C LEU A 73 12.57 -5.81 7.96
N ALA A 74 12.93 -4.74 8.67
CA ALA A 74 14.04 -3.88 8.29
C ALA A 74 15.38 -4.63 8.32
N ALA A 75 15.62 -5.46 9.35
CA ALA A 75 16.80 -6.30 9.46
C ALA A 75 16.88 -7.36 8.35
N ALA A 76 15.74 -8.00 8.01
CA ALA A 76 15.68 -8.95 6.91
C ALA A 76 16.01 -8.29 5.56
N ALA A 77 15.45 -7.10 5.30
CA ALA A 77 15.73 -6.33 4.09
C ALA A 77 17.21 -5.91 4.02
N GLN A 78 17.79 -5.47 5.15
CA GLN A 78 19.21 -5.12 5.23
C GLN A 78 20.11 -6.33 4.99
N GLY A 79 19.79 -7.49 5.59
CA GLY A 79 20.56 -8.72 5.43
C GLY A 79 20.48 -9.29 4.02
N LEU A 80 19.32 -9.25 3.39
CA LEU A 80 19.09 -9.81 2.06
C LEU A 80 19.64 -8.92 0.94
N PHE A 81 19.43 -7.61 1.05
CA PHE A 81 19.67 -6.67 -0.04
C PHE A 81 20.78 -5.63 0.26
N GLY A 82 21.20 -5.47 1.51
CA GLY A 82 22.10 -4.38 1.90
C GLY A 82 21.43 -2.98 1.89
N GLY A 83 20.11 -2.92 1.73
CA GLY A 83 19.33 -1.68 1.75
C GLY A 83 18.04 -1.77 0.96
N VAL A 84 17.23 -0.70 0.97
CA VAL A 84 15.91 -0.65 0.31
C VAL A 84 15.84 0.57 -0.60
N ASP A 85 15.44 0.38 -1.86
CA ASP A 85 15.24 1.46 -2.84
C ASP A 85 13.77 1.83 -3.00
N VAL A 86 12.88 0.84 -2.82
CA VAL A 86 11.42 1.00 -2.94
C VAL A 86 10.75 0.41 -1.71
N LEU A 87 9.93 1.20 -1.01
CA LEU A 87 9.17 0.76 0.15
C LEU A 87 7.68 0.96 -0.08
N ILE A 88 6.91 -0.13 -0.04
CA ILE A 88 5.46 -0.11 -0.25
C ILE A 88 4.74 -0.51 1.03
N HIS A 89 4.04 0.44 1.63
CA HIS A 89 3.17 0.24 2.77
C HIS A 89 1.76 -0.14 2.31
N ASN A 90 1.54 -1.45 2.11
CA ASN A 90 0.25 -1.96 1.65
C ASN A 90 -0.54 -2.69 2.76
N ALA A 91 0.11 -3.17 3.80
CA ALA A 91 -0.60 -3.82 4.90
C ALA A 91 -1.66 -2.89 5.50
N GLY A 92 -2.89 -3.39 5.61
CA GLY A 92 -4.02 -2.63 6.12
C GLY A 92 -5.29 -3.47 6.12
N GLY A 93 -6.34 -2.93 6.70
CA GLY A 93 -7.67 -3.57 6.74
C GLY A 93 -8.58 -2.89 7.75
N ALA A 94 -9.86 -3.22 7.65
CA ALA A 94 -10.90 -2.75 8.55
C ALA A 94 -12.02 -3.77 8.65
N ASP A 95 -12.63 -3.84 9.82
CA ASP A 95 -13.89 -4.55 10.07
C ASP A 95 -14.98 -3.51 10.37
N PRO A 96 -16.22 -3.69 9.86
CA PRO A 96 -17.31 -2.75 10.10
C PRO A 96 -17.90 -2.90 11.51
N TYR A 97 -18.38 -1.79 12.05
CA TYR A 97 -19.11 -1.72 13.31
C TYR A 97 -20.50 -1.11 13.08
N PRO A 98 -21.45 -1.28 14.03
CA PRO A 98 -22.79 -0.68 13.90
C PRO A 98 -22.81 0.84 13.79
N GLY A 99 -21.75 1.52 14.23
CA GLY A 99 -21.56 2.96 14.18
C GLY A 99 -20.33 3.39 14.98
N ALA A 100 -19.94 4.64 14.84
CA ALA A 100 -18.71 5.18 15.44
C ALA A 100 -18.63 4.98 16.96
N LEU A 101 -19.74 5.17 17.68
CA LEU A 101 -19.79 5.04 19.14
C LEU A 101 -19.80 3.59 19.63
N ALA A 102 -20.00 2.63 18.73
CA ALA A 102 -19.95 1.19 19.03
C ALA A 102 -18.57 0.59 18.80
N ILE A 103 -17.59 1.36 18.32
CA ILE A 103 -16.22 0.89 18.07
C ILE A 103 -15.48 0.83 19.41
N PRO A 104 -15.01 -0.36 19.86
CA PRO A 104 -14.25 -0.47 21.10
C PRO A 104 -12.92 0.30 21.07
N ASP A 105 -12.45 0.76 22.21
CA ASP A 105 -11.18 1.48 22.35
C ASP A 105 -9.99 0.68 21.77
N GLN A 106 -9.91 -0.61 22.06
CA GLN A 106 -8.85 -1.47 21.51
C GLN A 106 -8.89 -1.54 19.98
N THR A 107 -10.07 -1.49 19.37
CA THR A 107 -10.19 -1.47 17.90
C THR A 107 -9.65 -0.17 17.30
N TRP A 108 -9.84 0.97 17.99
CA TRP A 108 -9.21 2.23 17.59
C TRP A 108 -7.69 2.12 17.62
N GLN A 109 -7.14 1.56 18.69
CA GLN A 109 -5.70 1.35 18.82
C GLN A 109 -5.17 0.40 17.73
N ASP A 110 -5.84 -0.73 17.52
CA ASP A 110 -5.46 -1.72 16.49
C ASP A 110 -5.51 -1.13 15.07
N ALA A 111 -6.50 -0.28 14.79
CA ALA A 111 -6.62 0.41 13.52
C ALA A 111 -5.47 1.40 13.29
N LEU A 112 -5.11 2.18 14.31
CA LEU A 112 -3.97 3.09 14.27
C LEU A 112 -2.66 2.32 14.10
N ASP A 113 -2.47 1.24 14.85
CA ASP A 113 -1.25 0.43 14.78
C ASP A 113 -1.04 -0.18 13.40
N LEU A 114 -2.12 -0.71 12.78
CA LEU A 114 -2.03 -1.36 11.47
C LEU A 114 -1.99 -0.37 10.30
N ASN A 115 -2.91 0.62 10.30
CA ASN A 115 -3.16 1.44 9.12
C ASN A 115 -2.37 2.75 9.08
N PHE A 116 -1.66 3.08 10.17
CA PHE A 116 -0.85 4.30 10.30
C PHE A 116 0.53 4.03 10.91
N LEU A 117 0.59 3.62 12.17
CA LEU A 117 1.84 3.52 12.92
C LEU A 117 2.80 2.45 12.38
N ALA A 118 2.28 1.41 11.72
CA ALA A 118 3.11 0.43 11.00
C ALA A 118 4.02 1.12 9.98
N SER A 119 3.48 2.08 9.22
CA SER A 119 4.26 2.86 8.24
C SER A 119 5.28 3.74 8.93
N VAL A 120 4.88 4.50 9.95
CA VAL A 120 5.79 5.39 10.71
C VAL A 120 6.97 4.61 11.30
N ARG A 121 6.71 3.44 11.89
CA ARG A 121 7.74 2.59 12.49
C ARG A 121 8.75 2.10 11.45
N LEU A 122 8.27 1.61 10.31
CA LEU A 122 9.14 1.06 9.27
C LEU A 122 9.89 2.17 8.51
N ASP A 123 9.23 3.30 8.22
CA ASP A 123 9.89 4.47 7.61
C ASP A 123 11.05 4.97 8.47
N SER A 124 10.87 5.03 9.80
CA SER A 124 11.93 5.44 10.72
C SER A 124 13.18 4.55 10.69
N LEU A 125 13.04 3.30 10.26
CA LEU A 125 14.13 2.32 10.17
C LEU A 125 14.77 2.29 8.77
N VAL A 126 13.98 2.55 7.71
CA VAL A 126 14.41 2.38 6.31
C VAL A 126 14.85 3.71 5.68
N ALA A 127 14.14 4.82 5.96
CA ALA A 127 14.41 6.11 5.34
C ALA A 127 15.83 6.67 5.63
N PRO A 128 16.45 6.47 6.80
CA PRO A 128 17.84 6.90 7.00
C PRO A 128 18.81 6.35 5.95
N GLY A 129 18.74 5.06 5.63
CA GLY A 129 19.57 4.48 4.58
C GLY A 129 19.26 5.00 3.17
N MET A 130 18.02 5.36 2.87
CA MET A 130 17.66 6.05 1.62
C MET A 130 18.27 7.47 1.58
N ARG A 131 18.24 8.21 2.70
CA ARG A 131 18.86 9.54 2.82
C ARG A 131 20.36 9.49 2.56
N ASP A 132 21.06 8.53 3.15
CA ASP A 132 22.51 8.37 3.00
C ASP A 132 22.89 8.13 1.53
N ARG A 133 22.10 7.34 0.80
CA ARG A 133 22.26 7.07 -0.63
C ARG A 133 21.66 8.18 -1.53
N ARG A 134 20.93 9.14 -0.97
CA ARG A 134 20.20 10.20 -1.68
C ARG A 134 19.28 9.66 -2.78
N SER A 135 18.64 8.52 -2.52
CA SER A 135 17.77 7.82 -3.48
C SER A 135 16.79 6.92 -2.76
N GLY A 136 15.52 7.00 -3.12
CA GLY A 136 14.48 6.13 -2.60
C GLY A 136 13.09 6.52 -3.07
N THR A 137 12.16 5.58 -2.99
CA THR A 137 10.74 5.87 -3.23
C THR A 137 9.88 5.12 -2.22
N ILE A 138 8.99 5.83 -1.56
CA ILE A 138 8.03 5.31 -0.58
C ILE A 138 6.62 5.51 -1.15
N VAL A 139 5.79 4.46 -1.09
CA VAL A 139 4.38 4.54 -1.47
C VAL A 139 3.51 4.01 -0.34
N HIS A 140 2.57 4.83 0.11
CA HIS A 140 1.57 4.47 1.10
C HIS A 140 0.25 4.10 0.42
N ILE A 141 -0.31 2.93 0.72
CA ILE A 141 -1.65 2.56 0.26
C ILE A 141 -2.67 3.06 1.30
N SER A 142 -3.42 4.09 0.91
CA SER A 142 -4.51 4.68 1.68
C SER A 142 -5.86 4.08 1.27
N SER A 143 -6.89 4.91 1.15
CA SER A 143 -8.22 4.53 0.72
C SER A 143 -8.96 5.71 0.11
N ALA A 144 -9.70 5.50 -0.97
CA ALA A 144 -10.61 6.48 -1.53
C ALA A 144 -11.76 6.86 -0.56
N ALA A 145 -12.01 6.02 0.45
CA ALA A 145 -13.02 6.28 1.47
C ALA A 145 -12.61 7.34 2.52
N VAL A 146 -11.37 7.83 2.54
CA VAL A 146 -10.91 8.82 3.53
C VAL A 146 -11.79 10.07 3.60
N PRO A 147 -12.20 10.70 2.50
CA PRO A 147 -13.07 11.88 2.55
C PRO A 147 -14.55 11.54 2.73
N THR A 148 -14.93 10.27 2.82
CA THR A 148 -16.32 9.86 2.94
C THR A 148 -16.77 9.81 4.39
N VAL A 149 -18.08 10.00 4.63
CA VAL A 149 -18.67 9.86 5.96
C VAL A 149 -19.20 8.44 6.10
N ALA A 150 -18.38 7.56 6.67
CA ALA A 150 -18.71 6.15 6.88
C ALA A 150 -18.58 5.77 8.37
N PRO A 151 -19.58 6.06 9.23
CA PRO A 151 -19.49 5.79 10.67
C PRO A 151 -19.08 4.36 11.04
N PRO A 152 -19.48 3.30 10.32
CA PRO A 152 -19.05 1.93 10.59
C PRO A 152 -17.54 1.70 10.44
N PHE A 153 -16.84 2.55 9.69
CA PHE A 153 -15.41 2.44 9.39
C PHE A 153 -14.59 3.62 9.90
N LEU A 154 -15.12 4.42 10.83
CA LEU A 154 -14.48 5.68 11.23
C LEU A 154 -13.07 5.48 11.81
N HIS A 155 -12.82 4.40 12.55
CA HIS A 155 -11.48 4.03 13.05
C HIS A 155 -10.47 3.82 11.91
N TYR A 156 -10.92 3.20 10.82
CA TYR A 156 -10.10 2.95 9.63
C TYR A 156 -9.85 4.23 8.83
N THR A 157 -10.92 4.97 8.48
CA THR A 157 -10.77 6.19 7.67
C THR A 157 -9.97 7.27 8.40
N THR A 158 -10.12 7.37 9.74
CA THR A 158 -9.29 8.25 10.57
C THR A 158 -7.81 7.85 10.53
N ALA A 159 -7.49 6.56 10.67
CA ALA A 159 -6.11 6.08 10.58
C ALA A 159 -5.51 6.32 9.19
N LYS A 160 -6.29 6.13 8.12
CA LYS A 160 -5.86 6.41 6.74
C LYS A 160 -5.72 7.91 6.46
N ALA A 161 -6.55 8.76 7.05
CA ALA A 161 -6.40 10.22 6.99
C ALA A 161 -5.09 10.67 7.67
N ALA A 162 -4.77 10.09 8.83
CA ALA A 162 -3.50 10.32 9.51
C ALA A 162 -2.30 9.89 8.63
N LEU A 163 -2.39 8.73 7.96
CA LEU A 163 -1.38 8.24 7.04
C LEU A 163 -1.17 9.20 5.86
N GLU A 164 -2.24 9.73 5.25
CA GLU A 164 -2.12 10.69 4.14
C GLU A 164 -1.46 11.99 4.57
N ASN A 165 -1.81 12.50 5.76
CA ASN A 165 -1.17 13.69 6.30
C ASN A 165 0.32 13.46 6.58
N TYR A 166 0.65 12.34 7.21
CA TYR A 166 2.03 11.91 7.46
C TYR A 166 2.82 11.77 6.16
N SER A 167 2.25 11.14 5.14
CA SER A 167 2.88 10.96 3.82
C SER A 167 3.30 12.29 3.19
N ARG A 168 2.43 13.32 3.26
CA ARG A 168 2.76 14.66 2.77
C ARG A 168 3.90 15.32 3.56
N GLY A 169 3.87 15.20 4.89
CA GLY A 169 4.95 15.72 5.75
C GLY A 169 6.28 15.04 5.47
N LEU A 170 6.27 13.71 5.36
CA LEU A 170 7.46 12.91 5.06
C LEU A 170 8.01 13.22 3.66
N ALA A 171 7.14 13.47 2.68
CA ALA A 171 7.55 13.90 1.34
C ALA A 171 8.32 15.22 1.37
N ALA A 172 7.83 16.20 2.12
CA ALA A 172 8.51 17.49 2.26
C ALA A 172 9.87 17.35 2.96
N GLU A 173 9.96 16.50 4.00
CA GLU A 173 11.21 16.25 4.74
C GLU A 173 12.26 15.54 3.87
N LEU A 174 11.83 14.56 3.07
CA LEU A 174 12.76 13.68 2.34
C LEU A 174 13.10 14.17 0.93
N ALA A 175 12.33 15.08 0.34
CA ALA A 175 12.57 15.62 -1.01
C ALA A 175 13.98 16.23 -1.20
N PRO A 176 14.58 16.98 -0.23
CA PRO A 176 15.94 17.50 -0.36
C PRO A 176 17.02 16.41 -0.50
N PHE A 177 16.68 15.17 -0.16
CA PHE A 177 17.56 14.00 -0.29
C PHE A 177 17.27 13.18 -1.55
N GLY A 178 16.42 13.67 -2.48
CA GLY A 178 16.07 12.95 -3.70
C GLY A 178 15.15 11.75 -3.48
N ILE A 179 14.44 11.69 -2.33
CA ILE A 179 13.50 10.62 -2.02
C ILE A 179 12.09 11.10 -2.30
N ARG A 180 11.30 10.29 -2.97
CA ARG A 180 9.91 10.59 -3.30
C ARG A 180 8.96 9.78 -2.41
N VAL A 181 7.93 10.44 -1.88
CA VAL A 181 6.90 9.81 -1.06
C VAL A 181 5.54 10.17 -1.62
N ASN A 182 4.73 9.18 -1.97
CA ASN A 182 3.40 9.38 -2.53
C ASN A 182 2.39 8.42 -1.93
N THR A 183 1.12 8.70 -2.14
CA THR A 183 0.00 7.87 -1.68
C THR A 183 -0.80 7.36 -2.88
N VAL A 184 -1.25 6.12 -2.81
CA VAL A 184 -2.29 5.57 -3.68
C VAL A 184 -3.51 5.29 -2.83
N SER A 185 -4.68 5.76 -3.27
CA SER A 185 -5.96 5.62 -2.56
C SER A 185 -6.93 4.78 -3.40
N PRO A 186 -6.95 3.44 -3.20
CA PRO A 186 -7.88 2.55 -3.89
C PRO A 186 -9.33 2.79 -3.49
N GLY A 187 -10.26 2.70 -4.47
CA GLY A 187 -11.68 2.50 -4.23
C GLY A 187 -12.04 1.02 -4.11
N LYS A 188 -13.28 0.70 -4.44
CA LYS A 188 -13.82 -0.65 -4.43
C LYS A 188 -12.99 -1.57 -5.32
N THR A 189 -12.22 -2.44 -4.69
CA THR A 189 -11.29 -3.36 -5.37
C THR A 189 -11.66 -4.80 -5.03
N ALA A 190 -11.72 -5.68 -6.04
CA ALA A 190 -12.00 -7.10 -5.91
C ALA A 190 -10.79 -7.82 -5.27
N THR A 191 -10.81 -7.91 -3.95
CA THR A 191 -9.79 -8.61 -3.14
C THR A 191 -10.46 -9.49 -2.10
N PRO A 192 -9.85 -10.62 -1.70
CA PRO A 192 -10.43 -11.47 -0.65
C PRO A 192 -10.71 -10.71 0.66
N GLY A 193 -9.85 -9.76 1.03
CA GLY A 193 -10.06 -8.93 2.22
C GLY A 193 -11.22 -7.95 2.06
N GLY A 194 -11.30 -7.25 0.92
CA GLY A 194 -12.39 -6.32 0.62
C GLY A 194 -13.75 -7.02 0.50
N GLU A 195 -13.78 -8.22 -0.10
CA GLU A 195 -14.97 -9.05 -0.19
C GLU A 195 -15.46 -9.48 1.20
N ALA A 196 -14.57 -10.01 2.05
CA ALA A 196 -14.90 -10.38 3.42
C ALA A 196 -15.46 -9.20 4.24
N THR A 197 -14.85 -8.02 4.11
CA THR A 197 -15.33 -6.78 4.78
C THR A 197 -16.73 -6.40 4.29
N ARG A 198 -17.00 -6.46 2.98
CA ARG A 198 -18.33 -6.17 2.41
C ARG A 198 -19.38 -7.18 2.86
N GLU A 199 -19.07 -8.46 2.87
CA GLU A 199 -19.96 -9.51 3.37
C GLU A 199 -20.27 -9.32 4.86
N GLN A 200 -19.28 -8.98 5.67
CA GLN A 200 -19.49 -8.69 7.08
C GLN A 200 -20.38 -7.46 7.27
N TRP A 201 -20.16 -6.41 6.49
CA TRP A 201 -21.01 -5.23 6.51
C TRP A 201 -22.44 -5.55 6.11
N ALA A 202 -22.65 -6.28 5.01
CA ALA A 202 -24.00 -6.68 4.56
C ALA A 202 -24.75 -7.50 5.63
N ARG A 203 -24.05 -8.30 6.43
CA ARG A 203 -24.64 -9.04 7.54
C ARG A 203 -24.99 -8.17 8.75
N SER A 204 -24.25 -7.11 9.00
CA SER A 204 -24.43 -6.23 10.16
C SER A 204 -25.44 -5.11 9.93
N SER A 205 -25.77 -4.83 8.68
CA SER A 205 -26.63 -3.70 8.30
C SER A 205 -28.05 -4.16 8.11
N ALA A 206 -28.88 -3.96 9.13
CA ALA A 206 -30.32 -4.18 9.09
C ALA A 206 -31.09 -3.02 8.43
N GLY A 207 -30.57 -2.37 7.38
CA GLY A 207 -31.20 -1.22 6.73
C GLY A 207 -31.23 -1.32 5.21
N PRO A 208 -32.33 -0.93 4.54
CA PRO A 208 -32.34 -0.76 3.10
C PRO A 208 -31.52 0.49 2.74
N GLY A 209 -30.54 0.35 1.88
CA GLY A 209 -29.84 1.51 1.31
C GLY A 209 -28.33 1.47 1.35
N GLN A 210 -27.72 0.31 1.40
CA GLN A 210 -26.30 0.26 1.12
C GLN A 210 -26.10 0.03 -0.36
N ASP A 211 -25.64 1.10 -0.98
CA ASP A 211 -25.26 1.12 -2.37
C ASP A 211 -24.16 0.10 -2.65
N ASN A 212 -24.60 -1.06 -3.12
CA ASN A 212 -23.70 -1.98 -3.82
C ASN A 212 -23.50 -1.45 -5.26
N THR A 213 -23.35 -0.11 -5.37
CA THR A 213 -23.19 0.54 -6.65
C THR A 213 -21.88 0.11 -7.25
N THR A 214 -21.99 -0.34 -8.48
CA THR A 214 -20.81 -0.53 -9.34
C THR A 214 -20.18 0.84 -9.59
N PRO A 215 -18.85 0.98 -9.46
CA PRO A 215 -18.18 2.23 -9.82
C PRO A 215 -18.56 2.69 -11.24
N PRO A 216 -18.54 4.01 -11.53
CA PRO A 216 -18.92 4.56 -12.85
C PRO A 216 -18.24 3.91 -14.06
N LEU A 217 -17.02 3.38 -13.90
CA LEU A 217 -16.36 2.60 -14.96
C LEU A 217 -16.94 1.18 -15.18
N GLY A 218 -18.08 0.85 -14.55
CA GLY A 218 -18.85 -0.37 -14.83
C GLY A 218 -18.33 -1.66 -14.21
N ARG A 219 -17.30 -1.59 -13.38
CA ARG A 219 -16.73 -2.76 -12.67
C ARG A 219 -16.03 -2.38 -11.37
N ASP A 220 -15.86 -3.32 -10.50
CA ASP A 220 -14.90 -3.21 -9.39
C ASP A 220 -13.47 -3.11 -9.94
N GLY A 221 -12.61 -2.37 -9.27
CA GLY A 221 -11.19 -2.35 -9.56
C GLY A 221 -10.57 -3.74 -9.34
N LEU A 222 -9.58 -4.07 -10.13
CA LEU A 222 -8.75 -5.27 -9.92
C LEU A 222 -7.50 -4.89 -9.12
N PRO A 223 -6.90 -5.82 -8.37
CA PRO A 223 -5.59 -5.60 -7.75
C PRO A 223 -4.53 -5.05 -8.70
N ALA A 224 -4.59 -5.46 -9.98
CA ALA A 224 -3.68 -4.98 -11.02
C ALA A 224 -3.87 -3.49 -11.36
N ASP A 225 -5.10 -2.95 -11.26
CA ASP A 225 -5.34 -1.51 -11.50
C ASP A 225 -4.56 -0.66 -10.49
N ILE A 226 -4.53 -1.10 -9.23
CA ILE A 226 -3.79 -0.43 -8.16
C ILE A 226 -2.28 -0.63 -8.33
N ALA A 227 -1.86 -1.85 -8.65
CA ALA A 227 -0.44 -2.18 -8.84
C ALA A 227 0.18 -1.40 -10.02
N ASN A 228 -0.59 -1.11 -11.09
CA ASN A 228 -0.17 -0.25 -12.20
C ASN A 228 0.17 1.17 -11.74
N ALA A 229 -0.65 1.75 -10.88
CA ALA A 229 -0.38 3.08 -10.31
C ALA A 229 0.87 3.07 -9.42
N VAL A 230 1.03 2.03 -8.60
CA VAL A 230 2.23 1.86 -7.76
C VAL A 230 3.48 1.73 -8.63
N LEU A 231 3.45 0.88 -9.68
CA LEU A 231 4.57 0.71 -10.61
C LEU A 231 4.96 2.05 -11.27
N PHE A 232 3.96 2.83 -11.73
CA PHE A 232 4.22 4.17 -12.25
C PHE A 232 4.93 5.05 -11.23
N LEU A 233 4.43 5.11 -9.99
CA LEU A 233 4.98 5.96 -8.93
C LEU A 233 6.43 5.61 -8.55
N VAL A 234 6.79 4.33 -8.58
CA VAL A 234 8.15 3.91 -8.22
C VAL A 234 9.12 3.97 -9.39
N SER A 235 8.62 4.10 -10.61
CA SER A 235 9.43 4.17 -11.82
C SER A 235 10.06 5.56 -12.04
N PRO A 236 11.07 5.68 -12.93
CA PRO A 236 11.64 6.96 -13.33
C PRO A 236 10.64 7.92 -14.00
N ARG A 237 9.52 7.40 -14.54
CA ARG A 237 8.46 8.20 -15.17
C ARG A 237 7.78 9.16 -14.19
N ALA A 238 7.80 8.86 -12.89
CA ALA A 238 7.26 9.70 -11.83
C ALA A 238 8.35 10.53 -11.11
N SER A 239 9.48 10.83 -11.77
CA SER A 239 10.63 11.49 -11.15
C SER A 239 10.34 12.89 -10.60
N TRP A 240 9.29 13.56 -11.07
CA TRP A 240 8.85 14.89 -10.59
C TRP A 240 7.59 14.85 -9.73
N LEU A 241 7.24 13.67 -9.18
CA LEU A 241 6.04 13.46 -8.39
C LEU A 241 6.39 13.04 -6.97
N THR A 242 6.12 13.91 -5.99
CA THR A 242 6.24 13.66 -4.56
C THR A 242 5.16 14.42 -3.78
N GLY A 243 4.74 13.92 -2.62
CA GLY A 243 3.70 14.52 -1.78
C GLY A 243 2.28 14.40 -2.33
N SER A 244 2.08 13.63 -3.39
CA SER A 244 0.79 13.48 -4.07
C SER A 244 0.00 12.27 -3.59
N SER A 245 -1.34 12.38 -3.67
CA SER A 245 -2.25 11.25 -3.50
C SER A 245 -2.96 10.97 -4.83
N ILE A 246 -2.81 9.76 -5.36
CA ILE A 246 -3.48 9.31 -6.59
C ILE A 246 -4.63 8.39 -6.19
N VAL A 247 -5.85 8.79 -6.60
CA VAL A 247 -7.06 7.99 -6.37
C VAL A 247 -7.29 7.07 -7.55
N ILE A 248 -7.51 5.79 -7.27
CA ILE A 248 -7.78 4.74 -8.26
C ILE A 248 -9.08 4.03 -7.83
N ASP A 249 -10.20 4.59 -8.21
CA ASP A 249 -11.51 4.19 -7.71
C ASP A 249 -12.60 3.99 -8.79
N GLY A 250 -12.25 4.14 -10.06
CA GLY A 250 -13.22 4.02 -11.16
C GLY A 250 -14.32 5.07 -11.14
N GLY A 251 -14.08 6.21 -10.45
CA GLY A 251 -15.06 7.28 -10.28
C GLY A 251 -16.06 7.05 -9.12
N GLU A 252 -15.78 6.07 -8.24
CA GLU A 252 -16.67 5.74 -7.10
C GLU A 252 -16.93 6.94 -6.19
N PHE A 253 -15.91 7.77 -5.95
CA PHE A 253 -16.02 8.96 -5.11
C PHE A 253 -15.60 10.20 -5.92
N PRO A 254 -16.53 10.80 -6.70
CA PRO A 254 -16.21 11.99 -7.49
C PRO A 254 -15.71 13.12 -6.59
N ARG A 255 -14.61 13.73 -6.99
CA ARG A 255 -13.97 14.84 -6.28
C ARG A 255 -14.05 16.07 -7.17
N GLY A 256 -14.85 17.04 -6.73
CA GLY A 256 -14.93 18.35 -7.35
C GLY A 256 -13.85 19.28 -6.84
#